data_5d2d24e2b636970797afaaf6061b4195
#
_entry.id   5d2d24e2b636970797afaaf6061b4195
#
_cell.length_a   1.000
_cell.length_b   1.000
_cell.length_c   1.000
_cell.angle_alpha   90.00
_cell.angle_beta   90.00
_cell.angle_gamma   90.00
#
_symmetry.space_group_name_H-M   'P 1'
#
loop_
_entity.id
_entity.type
_entity.pdbx_description
1 polymer ?
#
loop_
_entity_poly.entity_id
_entity_poly.type
_entity_poly.pdbx_seq_one_letter_code
_entity_poly.pdbx_strand_id
1 'polypeptide(L)'
;LNVTGVQTCALPISSNNGFSIRHTTRNFPNREGSKPGQGQISLVALMDARSIAATAANGGVITAATDVEYTNDYKPYAFDPTVYEHRIYNGFGKADPKQELRYGPNIKDWPKMYPMAENMLVELAAVIHDPVTTTDELIPSGETSSYRSNPLKLSEFALSRRVPEYVGLSKRIQSEDLERRAGKTPANVLEALKKVGASADNTSFGSCVFANRPGDGSAREQAASCQKVLGGDANICYEYATKRYRSN
;
A
#
# COMPACT_ATOMS: atom_id res chain seq x y z
N LEU A 1 -11.55 29.61 17.01
CA LEU A 1 -10.54 28.72 16.44
C LEU A 1 -10.51 28.92 14.93
N ASN A 2 -9.47 29.62 14.44
CA ASN A 2 -9.28 29.74 13.00
C ASN A 2 -8.71 28.44 12.44
N VAL A 3 -9.44 27.81 11.56
CA VAL A 3 -8.97 26.64 10.83
C VAL A 3 -8.21 27.11 9.60
N THR A 4 -6.89 27.26 9.72
CA THR A 4 -6.04 27.56 8.57
C THR A 4 -5.69 26.25 7.88
N GLY A 5 -6.02 26.12 6.61
CA GLY A 5 -5.69 24.95 5.81
C GLY A 5 -6.69 23.80 5.93
N VAL A 6 -7.96 24.08 5.69
CA VAL A 6 -8.93 23.04 5.36
C VAL A 6 -8.45 22.38 4.08
N GLN A 7 -7.84 21.19 4.19
CA GLN A 7 -7.55 20.40 3.01
C GLN A 7 -8.88 19.96 2.41
N THR A 8 -9.32 20.69 1.43
CA THR A 8 -10.60 20.54 0.75
C THR A 8 -10.84 19.15 0.16
N CYS A 9 -9.79 18.39 -0.10
CA CYS A 9 -9.90 17.02 -0.62
C CYS A 9 -10.46 16.01 0.38
N ALA A 10 -10.47 16.28 1.67
CA ALA A 10 -11.09 15.41 2.68
C ALA A 10 -12.56 15.75 2.96
N LEU A 11 -13.00 16.94 2.60
CA LEU A 11 -14.30 17.49 2.96
C LEU A 11 -15.49 16.75 2.34
N PRO A 12 -15.48 16.38 1.05
CA PRO A 12 -16.60 15.65 0.45
C PRO A 12 -16.76 14.22 0.99
N ILE A 13 -15.70 13.65 1.54
CA ILE A 13 -15.68 12.29 2.05
C ILE A 13 -16.22 12.22 3.48
N SER A 14 -16.18 13.34 4.20
CA SER A 14 -16.54 13.39 5.61
C SER A 14 -18.04 13.42 5.88
N SER A 15 -18.86 13.62 4.87
CA SER A 15 -20.31 13.64 5.01
C SER A 15 -20.95 12.26 5.16
N ASN A 16 -20.21 11.19 5.03
CA ASN A 16 -20.69 9.83 5.06
C ASN A 16 -19.97 8.94 6.07
N ASN A 17 -20.59 7.82 6.41
CA ASN A 17 -20.08 6.80 7.32
C ASN A 17 -18.68 6.22 6.96
N GLY A 18 -18.14 6.59 5.82
CA GLY A 18 -16.82 6.14 5.35
C GLY A 18 -15.66 7.07 5.71
N PHE A 19 -15.88 8.14 6.48
CA PHE A 19 -14.77 9.02 6.86
C PHE A 19 -13.70 8.27 7.66
N SER A 20 -12.52 8.20 7.10
CA SER A 20 -11.40 7.55 7.74
C SER A 20 -10.51 8.56 8.46
N ILE A 21 -10.55 8.54 9.78
CA ILE A 21 -9.64 9.32 10.63
C ILE A 21 -8.17 9.05 10.34
N ARG A 22 -7.85 7.93 9.67
CA ARG A 22 -6.47 7.56 9.29
C ARG A 22 -5.69 8.66 8.59
N HIS A 23 -6.31 9.37 7.66
CA HIS A 23 -5.63 10.40 6.88
C HIS A 23 -5.28 11.62 7.73
N THR A 24 -6.16 11.99 8.64
CA THR A 24 -5.94 13.13 9.55
C THR A 24 -4.99 12.79 10.68
N THR A 25 -5.06 11.57 11.23
CA THR A 25 -4.16 11.14 12.32
C THR A 25 -2.75 10.80 11.85
N ARG A 26 -2.50 10.72 10.56
CA ARG A 26 -1.16 10.40 10.02
C ARG A 26 -0.09 11.39 10.48
N ASN A 27 -0.45 12.64 10.70
CA ASN A 27 0.44 13.72 11.11
C ASN A 27 0.32 14.10 12.59
N PHE A 28 -0.41 13.34 13.40
CA PHE A 28 -0.48 13.61 14.83
C PHE A 28 0.87 13.34 15.49
N PRO A 29 1.29 14.20 16.43
CA PRO A 29 2.49 13.95 17.22
C PRO A 29 2.39 12.63 17.99
N ASN A 30 3.52 11.96 18.17
CA ASN A 30 3.66 10.74 18.99
C ASN A 30 2.77 9.56 18.56
N ARG A 31 2.21 9.58 17.34
CA ARG A 31 1.55 8.38 16.84
C ARG A 31 2.58 7.33 16.44
N GLU A 32 2.17 6.06 16.46
CA GLU A 32 2.98 4.97 15.91
C GLU A 32 3.31 5.25 14.43
N GLY A 33 4.57 5.13 14.06
CA GLY A 33 5.08 5.48 12.72
C GLY A 33 5.39 6.95 12.50
N SER A 34 5.11 7.83 13.47
CA SER A 34 5.59 9.22 13.43
C SER A 34 7.04 9.29 13.85
N LYS A 35 7.84 10.00 13.07
CA LYS A 35 9.22 10.33 13.46
C LYS A 35 9.21 11.58 14.34
N PRO A 36 10.17 11.71 15.27
CA PRO A 36 10.30 12.93 16.07
C PRO A 36 10.36 14.18 15.18
N GLY A 37 9.59 15.20 15.51
CA GLY A 37 9.54 16.47 14.78
C GLY A 37 8.72 16.48 13.49
N GLN A 38 8.15 15.36 13.07
CA GLN A 38 7.32 15.28 11.84
C GLN A 38 5.81 15.38 12.11
N GLY A 39 5.40 15.24 13.35
CA GLY A 39 4.00 15.40 13.71
C GLY A 39 3.60 16.88 13.77
N GLN A 40 2.41 17.19 13.30
CA GLN A 40 1.80 18.52 13.46
C GLN A 40 0.51 18.40 14.28
N ILE A 41 0.16 19.47 14.97
CA ILE A 41 -1.11 19.53 15.69
C ILE A 41 -2.24 19.60 14.67
N SER A 42 -3.14 18.63 14.74
CA SER A 42 -4.33 18.58 13.91
C SER A 42 -5.56 18.43 14.78
N LEU A 43 -6.61 19.17 14.44
CA LEU A 43 -7.93 19.03 15.03
C LEU A 43 -8.86 18.43 13.99
N VAL A 44 -9.69 17.49 14.42
CA VAL A 44 -10.69 16.85 13.57
C VAL A 44 -12.06 17.11 14.13
N ALA A 45 -12.92 17.75 13.35
CA ALA A 45 -14.33 17.91 13.66
C ALA A 45 -15.16 17.09 12.69
N LEU A 46 -16.11 16.32 13.22
CA LEU A 46 -17.11 15.64 12.40
C LEU A 46 -18.25 16.62 12.13
N MET A 47 -18.48 16.94 10.88
CA MET A 47 -19.47 17.92 10.46
C MET A 47 -20.24 17.38 9.24
N ASP A 48 -21.48 17.83 9.09
CA ASP A 48 -22.24 17.59 7.86
C ASP A 48 -21.72 18.47 6.70
N ALA A 49 -22.04 18.11 5.46
CA ALA A 49 -21.51 18.77 4.27
C ALA A 49 -21.87 20.28 4.20
N ARG A 50 -23.04 20.68 4.71
CA ARG A 50 -23.47 22.08 4.70
C ARG A 50 -22.70 22.90 5.73
N SER A 51 -22.48 22.37 6.94
CA SER A 51 -21.64 23.02 7.95
C SER A 51 -20.17 23.11 7.51
N ILE A 52 -19.68 22.15 6.73
CA ILE A 52 -18.35 22.25 6.11
C ILE A 52 -18.31 23.39 5.10
N ALA A 53 -19.33 23.50 4.24
CA ALA A 53 -19.42 24.59 3.26
C ALA A 53 -19.55 25.96 3.94
N ALA A 54 -20.38 26.07 4.98
CA ALA A 54 -20.53 27.28 5.78
C ALA A 54 -19.20 27.70 6.45
N THR A 55 -18.48 26.75 7.02
CA THR A 55 -17.15 26.97 7.61
C THR A 55 -16.15 27.46 6.57
N ALA A 56 -16.14 26.87 5.38
CA ALA A 56 -15.27 27.31 4.28
C ALA A 56 -15.62 28.73 3.80
N ALA A 57 -16.89 29.02 3.62
CA ALA A 57 -17.38 30.34 3.22
C ALA A 57 -17.06 31.42 4.26
N ASN A 58 -17.04 31.08 5.55
CA ASN A 58 -16.68 31.96 6.65
C ASN A 58 -15.17 31.98 6.98
N GLY A 59 -14.33 31.86 5.96
CA GLY A 59 -12.87 31.96 6.11
C GLY A 59 -12.22 30.91 7.00
N GLY A 60 -12.85 29.74 7.20
CA GLY A 60 -12.35 28.66 8.04
C GLY A 60 -12.75 28.78 9.53
N VAL A 61 -13.59 29.71 9.89
CA VAL A 61 -14.18 29.77 11.23
C VAL A 61 -15.29 28.73 11.31
N ILE A 62 -15.23 27.83 12.31
CA ILE A 62 -16.23 26.78 12.47
C ILE A 62 -17.63 27.38 12.58
N THR A 63 -18.47 27.08 11.61
CA THR A 63 -19.79 27.67 11.45
C THR A 63 -20.81 26.55 11.21
N ALA A 64 -21.90 26.54 11.96
CA ALA A 64 -22.99 25.61 11.71
C ALA A 64 -23.77 26.03 10.46
N ALA A 65 -24.31 25.05 9.75
CA ALA A 65 -25.16 25.32 8.59
C ALA A 65 -26.40 26.13 8.93
N THR A 66 -26.88 26.02 10.16
CA THR A 66 -28.02 26.78 10.68
C THR A 66 -27.73 28.28 10.91
N ASP A 67 -26.45 28.66 10.95
CA ASP A 67 -26.00 30.01 11.20
C ASP A 67 -25.78 30.80 9.90
N VAL A 68 -26.10 30.20 8.77
CA VAL A 68 -25.96 30.80 7.43
C VAL A 68 -27.33 30.89 6.77
N GLU A 69 -27.66 32.08 6.29
CA GLU A 69 -28.85 32.24 5.46
C GLU A 69 -28.63 31.64 4.07
N TYR A 70 -29.50 30.74 3.69
CA TYR A 70 -29.53 30.18 2.35
C TYR A 70 -30.61 30.80 1.51
N THR A 71 -30.30 31.14 0.27
CA THR A 71 -31.33 31.55 -0.68
C THR A 71 -32.25 30.37 -0.95
N ASN A 72 -33.55 30.63 -1.06
CA ASN A 72 -34.58 29.59 -1.29
C ASN A 72 -34.55 28.99 -2.73
N ASP A 73 -33.49 29.22 -3.49
CA ASP A 73 -33.29 28.72 -4.86
C ASP A 73 -32.86 27.25 -4.91
N TYR A 74 -32.86 26.59 -3.77
CA TYR A 74 -32.50 25.17 -3.69
C TYR A 74 -33.52 24.31 -4.41
N LYS A 75 -33.10 23.69 -5.51
CA LYS A 75 -33.85 22.61 -6.16
C LYS A 75 -33.56 21.29 -5.44
N PRO A 76 -34.59 20.58 -4.96
CA PRO A 76 -34.35 19.26 -4.38
C PRO A 76 -33.57 18.36 -5.36
N TYR A 77 -32.58 17.66 -4.85
CA TYR A 77 -31.86 16.70 -5.66
C TYR A 77 -32.81 15.58 -6.09
N ALA A 78 -32.94 15.41 -7.39
CA ALA A 78 -33.58 14.24 -7.98
C ALA A 78 -32.46 13.28 -8.45
N PHE A 79 -32.50 12.05 -7.98
CA PHE A 79 -31.56 11.03 -8.44
C PHE A 79 -31.81 10.72 -9.92
N ASP A 80 -30.80 10.90 -10.74
CA ASP A 80 -30.82 10.53 -12.16
C ASP A 80 -30.07 9.20 -12.37
N PRO A 81 -30.77 8.09 -12.56
CA PRO A 81 -30.15 6.78 -12.76
C PRO A 81 -29.45 6.64 -14.11
N THR A 82 -29.76 7.50 -15.09
CA THR A 82 -29.26 7.36 -16.48
C THR A 82 -27.74 7.41 -16.54
N VAL A 83 -27.09 8.16 -15.60
CA VAL A 83 -25.62 8.20 -15.50
C VAL A 83 -25.04 6.81 -15.22
N TYR A 84 -25.70 6.03 -14.40
CA TYR A 84 -25.27 4.67 -14.08
C TYR A 84 -25.61 3.70 -15.20
N GLU A 85 -26.80 3.81 -15.78
CA GLU A 85 -27.25 2.99 -16.91
C GLU A 85 -26.29 3.10 -18.12
N HIS A 86 -25.76 4.30 -18.36
CA HIS A 86 -24.85 4.54 -19.49
C HIS A 86 -23.37 4.24 -19.18
N ARG A 87 -22.97 4.15 -17.92
CA ARG A 87 -21.57 3.98 -17.50
C ARG A 87 -21.24 2.64 -16.87
N ILE A 88 -22.22 1.92 -16.40
CA ILE A 88 -22.04 0.65 -15.71
C ILE A 88 -22.66 -0.46 -16.55
N TYR A 89 -21.82 -1.37 -17.03
CA TYR A 89 -22.29 -2.60 -17.62
C TYR A 89 -22.93 -3.48 -16.55
N ASN A 90 -24.21 -3.75 -16.67
CA ASN A 90 -24.93 -4.68 -15.82
C ASN A 90 -24.95 -6.07 -16.45
N GLY A 91 -24.00 -6.91 -16.06
CA GLY A 91 -23.86 -8.30 -16.49
C GLY A 91 -24.59 -9.31 -15.59
N PHE A 92 -25.35 -8.87 -14.58
CA PHE A 92 -26.06 -9.79 -13.69
C PHE A 92 -27.03 -10.69 -14.45
N GLY A 93 -26.87 -11.99 -14.28
CA GLY A 93 -27.67 -12.99 -15.00
C GLY A 93 -27.36 -13.14 -16.50
N LYS A 94 -26.34 -12.44 -17.01
CA LYS A 94 -25.93 -12.43 -18.42
C LYS A 94 -24.46 -12.85 -18.57
N ALA A 95 -24.08 -13.94 -17.91
CA ALA A 95 -22.69 -14.45 -18.01
C ALA A 95 -22.38 -14.83 -19.46
N ASP A 96 -21.30 -14.28 -19.98
CA ASP A 96 -20.75 -14.66 -21.28
C ASP A 96 -19.32 -15.20 -21.09
N PRO A 97 -19.15 -16.54 -21.08
CA PRO A 97 -17.84 -17.15 -20.88
C PRO A 97 -16.87 -16.92 -22.06
N LYS A 98 -17.37 -16.40 -23.19
CA LYS A 98 -16.54 -16.08 -24.37
C LYS A 98 -16.11 -14.61 -24.38
N GLN A 99 -16.55 -13.80 -23.41
CA GLN A 99 -16.19 -12.41 -23.35
C GLN A 99 -14.69 -12.28 -23.09
N GLU A 100 -14.00 -11.64 -24.02
CA GLU A 100 -12.57 -11.35 -23.89
C GLU A 100 -12.32 -10.29 -22.80
N LEU A 101 -11.38 -10.55 -21.92
CA LEU A 101 -10.91 -9.59 -20.94
C LEU A 101 -9.96 -8.60 -21.61
N ARG A 102 -10.29 -7.31 -21.57
CA ARG A 102 -9.43 -6.23 -22.06
C ARG A 102 -8.89 -5.45 -20.87
N TYR A 103 -7.62 -5.60 -20.63
CA TYR A 103 -6.92 -4.87 -19.58
C TYR A 103 -6.66 -3.42 -19.98
N GLY A 104 -6.81 -2.51 -19.03
CA GLY A 104 -6.32 -1.14 -19.17
C GLY A 104 -4.78 -1.09 -19.26
N PRO A 105 -4.20 0.06 -19.65
CA PRO A 105 -2.77 0.16 -19.96
C PRO A 105 -1.83 -0.19 -18.79
N ASN A 106 -2.28 0.03 -17.57
CA ASN A 106 -1.50 -0.21 -16.35
C ASN A 106 -1.93 -1.49 -15.61
N ILE A 107 -2.74 -2.35 -16.22
CA ILE A 107 -3.16 -3.62 -15.63
C ILE A 107 -2.33 -4.74 -16.26
N LYS A 108 -1.66 -5.53 -15.44
CA LYS A 108 -0.87 -6.68 -15.86
C LYS A 108 -1.14 -7.84 -14.92
N ASP A 109 -1.07 -9.05 -15.48
CA ASP A 109 -1.12 -10.26 -14.68
C ASP A 109 0.09 -10.38 -13.77
N TRP A 110 -0.07 -11.21 -12.75
CA TRP A 110 1.01 -11.60 -11.87
C TRP A 110 2.08 -12.37 -12.65
N PRO A 111 3.36 -12.18 -12.32
CA PRO A 111 4.40 -13.03 -12.88
C PRO A 111 4.22 -14.48 -12.40
N LYS A 112 4.86 -15.39 -13.11
CA LYS A 112 4.86 -16.80 -12.68
C LYS A 112 5.47 -16.90 -11.29
N MET A 113 4.71 -17.44 -10.35
CA MET A 113 5.15 -17.75 -8.99
C MET A 113 5.53 -19.23 -8.90
N TYR A 114 6.59 -19.49 -8.16
CA TYR A 114 7.07 -20.83 -7.94
C TYR A 114 6.80 -21.26 -6.49
N PRO A 115 6.45 -22.52 -6.25
CA PRO A 115 6.32 -23.04 -4.90
C PRO A 115 7.68 -23.02 -4.20
N MET A 116 7.64 -22.80 -2.88
CA MET A 116 8.82 -22.93 -2.04
C MET A 116 9.22 -24.41 -1.96
N ALA A 117 10.52 -24.66 -1.88
CA ALA A 117 11.03 -26.00 -1.59
C ALA A 117 10.88 -26.33 -0.09
N GLU A 118 11.29 -27.54 0.30
CA GLU A 118 11.26 -27.98 1.70
C GLU A 118 12.11 -27.09 2.63
N ASN A 119 13.25 -26.66 2.12
CA ASN A 119 14.17 -25.75 2.81
C ASN A 119 14.26 -24.43 2.07
N MET A 120 14.70 -23.40 2.78
CA MET A 120 14.89 -22.07 2.24
C MET A 120 16.24 -21.49 2.69
N LEU A 121 17.05 -21.10 1.71
CA LEU A 121 18.25 -20.29 1.93
C LEU A 121 17.89 -18.84 1.60
N VAL A 122 18.09 -17.94 2.55
CA VAL A 122 17.80 -16.51 2.36
C VAL A 122 19.06 -15.69 2.47
N GLU A 123 19.20 -14.71 1.56
CA GLU A 123 20.21 -13.68 1.63
C GLU A 123 19.60 -12.37 2.13
N LEU A 124 20.26 -11.73 3.09
CA LEU A 124 19.79 -10.49 3.67
C LEU A 124 20.05 -9.33 2.69
N ALA A 125 19.01 -8.90 2.00
CA ALA A 125 19.06 -7.88 0.96
C ALA A 125 18.80 -6.46 1.48
N ALA A 126 18.20 -6.32 2.65
CA ALA A 126 17.99 -5.03 3.30
C ALA A 126 18.00 -5.16 4.82
N VAL A 127 18.59 -4.15 5.49
CA VAL A 127 18.63 -4.03 6.96
C VAL A 127 18.15 -2.65 7.35
N ILE A 128 17.09 -2.57 8.14
CA ILE A 128 16.46 -1.32 8.56
C ILE A 128 16.37 -1.28 10.09
N HIS A 129 17.15 -0.43 10.71
CA HIS A 129 17.21 -0.28 12.17
C HIS A 129 16.28 0.81 12.73
N ASP A 130 15.48 1.47 11.88
CA ASP A 130 14.49 2.42 12.37
C ASP A 130 13.50 1.72 13.32
N PRO A 131 13.06 2.41 14.38
CA PRO A 131 12.11 1.84 15.34
C PRO A 131 10.82 1.31 14.69
N VAL A 132 10.38 1.95 13.61
CA VAL A 132 9.21 1.56 12.82
C VAL A 132 9.49 1.81 11.34
N THR A 133 9.18 0.85 10.49
CA THR A 133 9.21 1.02 9.03
C THR A 133 7.78 1.06 8.49
N THR A 134 7.42 2.15 7.87
CA THR A 134 6.07 2.35 7.33
C THR A 134 5.86 1.58 6.02
N THR A 135 4.61 1.28 5.70
CA THR A 135 4.27 0.70 4.39
C THR A 135 4.64 1.63 3.23
N ASP A 136 4.69 2.94 3.45
CA ASP A 136 5.09 3.92 2.44
C ASP A 136 6.62 3.93 2.21
N GLU A 137 7.41 3.48 3.18
CA GLU A 137 8.83 3.21 3.01
C GLU A 137 9.09 1.86 2.34
N LEU A 138 8.27 0.86 2.63
CA LEU A 138 8.34 -0.45 1.97
C LEU A 138 7.91 -0.36 0.50
N ILE A 139 6.86 0.42 0.22
CA ILE A 139 6.38 0.72 -1.12
C ILE A 139 5.74 2.12 -1.13
N PRO A 140 6.24 3.10 -1.91
CA PRO A 140 5.72 4.46 -1.92
C PRO A 140 4.38 4.54 -2.66
N SER A 141 3.32 4.04 -2.01
CA SER A 141 2.00 3.77 -2.60
C SER A 141 1.29 5.01 -3.14
N GLY A 142 1.63 6.21 -2.66
CA GLY A 142 1.11 7.47 -3.18
C GLY A 142 1.62 7.76 -4.58
N GLU A 143 2.93 7.74 -4.76
CA GLU A 143 3.61 8.02 -6.05
C GLU A 143 3.36 6.93 -7.09
N THR A 144 3.20 5.69 -6.64
CA THR A 144 3.04 4.52 -7.51
C THR A 144 1.59 4.09 -7.68
N SER A 145 0.64 4.95 -7.33
CA SER A 145 -0.79 4.63 -7.33
C SER A 145 -1.31 4.12 -8.69
N SER A 146 -0.76 4.62 -9.79
CA SER A 146 -1.12 4.17 -11.15
C SER A 146 -0.66 2.75 -11.48
N TYR A 147 0.26 2.18 -10.71
CA TYR A 147 0.82 0.83 -10.95
C TYR A 147 0.27 -0.23 -10.02
N ARG A 148 -0.73 0.07 -9.18
CA ARG A 148 -1.28 -0.88 -8.19
C ARG A 148 -1.78 -2.19 -8.80
N SER A 149 -2.23 -2.16 -10.03
CA SER A 149 -2.67 -3.34 -10.78
C SER A 149 -1.61 -3.88 -11.75
N ASN A 150 -0.34 -3.52 -11.53
CA ASN A 150 0.80 -4.02 -12.29
C ASN A 150 1.89 -4.44 -11.31
N PRO A 151 1.86 -5.69 -10.83
CA PRO A 151 2.76 -6.17 -9.79
C PRO A 151 4.23 -6.02 -10.14
N LEU A 152 4.59 -6.32 -11.41
CA LEU A 152 5.96 -6.19 -11.89
C LEU A 152 6.46 -4.73 -11.84
N LYS A 153 5.64 -3.79 -12.34
CA LYS A 153 6.03 -2.38 -12.34
C LYS A 153 6.03 -1.79 -10.93
N LEU A 154 5.06 -2.17 -10.12
CA LEU A 154 4.98 -1.70 -8.73
C LEU A 154 6.19 -2.16 -7.92
N SER A 155 6.62 -3.41 -8.07
CA SER A 155 7.74 -3.99 -7.33
C SER A 155 9.08 -3.26 -7.56
N GLU A 156 9.26 -2.60 -8.71
CA GLU A 156 10.46 -1.79 -9.01
C GLU A 156 10.68 -0.63 -8.02
N PHE A 157 9.66 -0.28 -7.26
CA PHE A 157 9.72 0.79 -6.26
C PHE A 157 9.86 0.28 -4.82
N ALA A 158 9.98 -1.04 -4.64
CA ALA A 158 10.13 -1.62 -3.30
C ALA A 158 11.38 -1.08 -2.60
N LEU A 159 11.20 -0.54 -1.38
CA LEU A 159 12.24 0.07 -0.56
C LEU A 159 13.05 1.20 -1.23
N SER A 160 12.59 1.73 -2.36
CA SER A 160 13.34 2.72 -3.17
C SER A 160 13.78 3.96 -2.40
N ARG A 161 13.07 4.34 -1.35
CA ARG A 161 13.39 5.51 -0.51
C ARG A 161 14.35 5.19 0.66
N ARG A 162 14.51 3.91 1.00
CA ARG A 162 15.28 3.49 2.19
C ARG A 162 16.50 2.68 1.85
N VAL A 163 16.39 1.77 0.92
CA VAL A 163 17.44 0.86 0.47
C VAL A 163 17.34 0.75 -1.06
N PRO A 164 17.80 1.76 -1.82
CA PRO A 164 17.63 1.80 -3.27
C PRO A 164 18.20 0.58 -4.01
N GLU A 165 19.23 -0.05 -3.45
CA GLU A 165 19.86 -1.25 -3.99
C GLU A 165 19.03 -2.54 -3.80
N TYR A 166 18.00 -2.53 -2.96
CA TYR A 166 17.21 -3.70 -2.61
C TYR A 166 16.63 -4.42 -3.84
N VAL A 167 16.06 -3.66 -4.79
CA VAL A 167 15.44 -4.23 -5.99
C VAL A 167 16.48 -5.00 -6.82
N GLY A 168 17.65 -4.40 -7.02
CA GLY A 168 18.75 -5.04 -7.77
C GLY A 168 19.25 -6.31 -7.10
N LEU A 169 19.47 -6.27 -5.79
CA LEU A 169 19.92 -7.43 -5.01
C LEU A 169 18.89 -8.55 -5.03
N SER A 170 17.61 -8.23 -4.81
CA SER A 170 16.54 -9.24 -4.82
C SER A 170 16.38 -9.91 -6.18
N LYS A 171 16.47 -9.14 -7.27
CA LYS A 171 16.43 -9.70 -8.63
C LYS A 171 17.62 -10.63 -8.92
N ARG A 172 18.82 -10.28 -8.44
CA ARG A 172 19.99 -11.16 -8.56
C ARG A 172 19.73 -12.50 -7.86
N ILE A 173 19.29 -12.46 -6.60
CA ILE A 173 18.99 -13.67 -5.81
C ILE A 173 17.88 -14.50 -6.49
N GLN A 174 16.84 -13.84 -6.99
CA GLN A 174 15.78 -14.50 -7.74
C GLN A 174 16.31 -15.20 -9.00
N SER A 175 17.23 -14.56 -9.73
CA SER A 175 17.88 -15.16 -10.89
C SER A 175 18.67 -16.42 -10.51
N GLU A 176 19.37 -16.41 -9.38
CA GLU A 176 20.10 -17.57 -8.86
C GLU A 176 19.14 -18.73 -8.51
N ASP A 177 17.95 -18.47 -7.95
CA ASP A 177 16.94 -19.52 -7.74
C ASP A 177 16.39 -20.08 -9.06
N LEU A 178 16.20 -19.24 -10.06
CA LEU A 178 15.76 -19.66 -11.38
C LEU A 178 16.84 -20.54 -12.06
N GLU A 179 18.11 -20.19 -11.94
CA GLU A 179 19.23 -21.03 -12.42
C GLU A 179 19.29 -22.37 -11.70
N ARG A 180 19.11 -22.38 -10.38
CA ARG A 180 19.02 -23.61 -9.60
C ARG A 180 17.88 -24.52 -10.12
N ARG A 181 16.71 -23.95 -10.36
CA ARG A 181 15.55 -24.68 -10.93
C ARG A 181 15.83 -25.26 -12.32
N ALA A 182 16.75 -24.63 -13.03
CA ALA A 182 17.27 -25.15 -14.33
C ALA A 182 18.43 -26.10 -14.17
N GLY A 183 18.77 -26.53 -12.95
CA GLY A 183 19.86 -27.46 -12.65
C GLY A 183 21.26 -26.82 -12.61
N LYS A 184 21.34 -25.50 -12.50
CA LYS A 184 22.60 -24.73 -12.45
C LYS A 184 22.67 -23.93 -11.15
N THR A 185 23.25 -24.50 -10.11
CA THR A 185 23.40 -23.79 -8.85
C THR A 185 24.73 -23.04 -8.81
N PRO A 186 24.74 -21.71 -8.51
CA PRO A 186 25.96 -20.94 -8.36
C PRO A 186 26.92 -21.50 -7.29
N ALA A 187 28.23 -21.35 -7.50
CA ALA A 187 29.26 -21.97 -6.64
C ALA A 187 29.21 -21.45 -5.18
N ASN A 188 28.97 -20.15 -4.99
CA ASN A 188 28.80 -19.54 -3.68
C ASN A 188 27.61 -20.11 -2.91
N VAL A 189 26.53 -20.40 -3.61
CA VAL A 189 25.33 -20.99 -3.01
C VAL A 189 25.57 -22.46 -2.65
N LEU A 190 26.25 -23.22 -3.52
CA LEU A 190 26.64 -24.58 -3.22
C LEU A 190 27.56 -24.69 -1.99
N GLU A 191 28.48 -23.73 -1.85
CA GLU A 191 29.34 -23.66 -0.66
C GLU A 191 28.54 -23.37 0.62
N ALA A 192 27.58 -22.45 0.57
CA ALA A 192 26.71 -22.16 1.70
C ALA A 192 25.84 -23.37 2.09
N LEU A 193 25.27 -24.07 1.12
CA LEU A 193 24.47 -25.27 1.34
C LEU A 193 25.27 -26.40 1.96
N LYS A 194 26.52 -26.61 1.50
CA LYS A 194 27.44 -27.62 2.07
C LYS A 194 27.72 -27.35 3.56
N LYS A 195 27.87 -26.10 3.97
CA LYS A 195 28.14 -25.73 5.37
C LYS A 195 27.00 -26.15 6.32
N VAL A 196 25.76 -26.17 5.81
CA VAL A 196 24.56 -26.53 6.60
C VAL A 196 24.02 -27.92 6.29
N GLY A 197 24.68 -28.69 5.42
CA GLY A 197 24.24 -30.03 5.07
C GLY A 197 22.96 -30.11 4.24
N ALA A 198 22.62 -29.04 3.51
CA ALA A 198 21.43 -28.95 2.67
C ALA A 198 21.74 -29.22 1.20
N SER A 199 20.72 -29.64 0.44
CA SER A 199 20.81 -29.90 -1.00
C SER A 199 20.15 -28.78 -1.79
N ALA A 200 20.72 -28.45 -2.95
CA ALA A 200 20.12 -27.47 -3.86
C ALA A 200 18.76 -27.92 -4.42
N ASP A 201 18.51 -29.22 -4.52
CA ASP A 201 17.29 -29.78 -5.09
C ASP A 201 16.05 -29.49 -4.21
N ASN A 202 16.24 -29.46 -2.91
CA ASN A 202 15.17 -29.25 -1.94
C ASN A 202 15.26 -27.89 -1.19
N THR A 203 16.07 -26.94 -1.69
CA THR A 203 16.26 -25.63 -1.06
C THR A 203 15.98 -24.52 -2.05
N SER A 204 15.01 -23.65 -1.76
CA SER A 204 14.74 -22.40 -2.51
C SER A 204 15.70 -21.31 -2.08
N PHE A 205 16.00 -20.37 -2.99
CA PHE A 205 16.77 -19.18 -2.67
C PHE A 205 15.90 -17.95 -2.74
N GLY A 206 15.96 -17.12 -1.71
CA GLY A 206 15.16 -15.91 -1.63
C GLY A 206 15.87 -14.76 -0.97
N SER A 207 15.43 -13.56 -1.26
CA SER A 207 15.87 -12.38 -0.52
C SER A 207 15.13 -12.26 0.81
N CYS A 208 15.79 -11.65 1.79
CA CYS A 208 15.24 -11.38 3.11
C CYS A 208 15.40 -9.91 3.44
N VAL A 209 14.41 -9.34 4.12
CA VAL A 209 14.49 -8.01 4.72
C VAL A 209 14.50 -8.14 6.23
N PHE A 210 15.47 -7.50 6.88
CA PHE A 210 15.42 -7.28 8.33
C PHE A 210 14.90 -5.87 8.61
N ALA A 211 13.90 -5.75 9.49
CA ALA A 211 13.46 -4.46 10.01
C ALA A 211 12.92 -4.63 11.44
N ASN A 212 13.15 -3.63 12.32
CA ASN A 212 12.72 -3.75 13.72
C ASN A 212 11.23 -3.95 13.86
N ARG A 213 10.42 -3.09 13.22
CA ARG A 213 8.96 -3.15 13.25
C ARG A 213 8.38 -2.69 11.91
N PRO A 214 8.34 -3.55 10.89
CA PRO A 214 7.84 -3.18 9.57
C PRO A 214 6.31 -3.22 9.50
N GLY A 215 5.76 -2.48 8.52
CA GLY A 215 4.38 -2.61 8.07
C GLY A 215 3.39 -1.63 8.69
N ASP A 216 3.86 -0.52 9.31
CA ASP A 216 2.93 0.52 9.78
C ASP A 216 2.32 1.29 8.61
N GLY A 217 1.05 1.08 8.36
CA GLY A 217 0.32 1.78 7.29
C GLY A 217 -0.84 0.98 6.71
N SER A 218 -1.36 1.41 5.57
CA SER A 218 -2.53 0.82 4.92
C SER A 218 -2.19 -0.07 3.71
N ALA A 219 -1.06 0.16 3.04
CA ALA A 219 -0.65 -0.55 1.82
C ALA A 219 0.15 -1.84 2.13
N ARG A 220 -0.33 -2.66 3.05
CA ARG A 220 0.40 -3.83 3.57
C ARG A 220 0.51 -4.95 2.57
N GLU A 221 -0.58 -5.23 1.88
CA GLU A 221 -0.62 -6.26 0.85
C GLU A 221 0.34 -5.92 -0.29
N GLN A 222 0.33 -4.67 -0.78
CA GLN A 222 1.26 -4.24 -1.82
C GLN A 222 2.71 -4.31 -1.34
N ALA A 223 2.99 -3.95 -0.09
CA ALA A 223 4.34 -4.06 0.47
C ALA A 223 4.85 -5.50 0.47
N ALA A 224 4.03 -6.45 0.92
CA ALA A 224 4.39 -7.87 0.95
C ALA A 224 4.47 -8.47 -0.45
N SER A 225 3.49 -8.19 -1.31
CA SER A 225 3.42 -8.74 -2.65
C SER A 225 4.54 -8.25 -3.56
N CYS A 226 4.98 -6.98 -3.42
CA CYS A 226 6.13 -6.47 -4.17
C CYS A 226 7.42 -7.18 -3.79
N GLN A 227 7.64 -7.48 -2.51
CA GLN A 227 8.78 -8.29 -2.09
C GLN A 227 8.70 -9.69 -2.71
N LYS A 228 7.53 -10.33 -2.66
CA LYS A 228 7.34 -11.66 -3.25
C LYS A 228 7.58 -11.68 -4.74
N VAL A 229 7.13 -10.68 -5.48
CA VAL A 229 7.39 -10.53 -6.93
C VAL A 229 8.89 -10.47 -7.24
N LEU A 230 9.67 -9.87 -6.35
CA LEU A 230 11.13 -9.76 -6.47
C LEU A 230 11.90 -11.00 -5.94
N GLY A 231 11.21 -12.07 -5.56
CA GLY A 231 11.87 -13.23 -4.95
C GLY A 231 12.18 -13.04 -3.46
N GLY A 232 11.48 -12.14 -2.79
CA GLY A 232 11.52 -11.99 -1.34
C GLY A 232 10.72 -13.11 -0.68
N ASP A 233 11.39 -13.98 0.05
CA ASP A 233 10.78 -15.14 0.68
C ASP A 233 10.65 -15.03 2.19
N ALA A 234 11.38 -14.09 2.82
CA ALA A 234 11.34 -13.92 4.26
C ALA A 234 11.46 -12.45 4.69
N ASN A 235 10.84 -12.17 5.83
CA ASN A 235 11.10 -10.97 6.62
C ASN A 235 11.49 -11.39 8.03
N ILE A 236 12.54 -10.79 8.57
CA ILE A 236 12.97 -10.96 9.96
C ILE A 236 12.68 -9.66 10.69
N CYS A 237 11.94 -9.74 11.79
CA CYS A 237 11.61 -8.58 12.60
C CYS A 237 11.40 -8.97 14.06
N TYR A 238 11.46 -8.01 14.98
CA TYR A 238 11.06 -8.26 16.37
C TYR A 238 9.55 -8.40 16.47
N GLU A 239 8.80 -7.56 15.76
CA GLU A 239 7.34 -7.63 15.64
C GLU A 239 6.86 -6.88 14.39
N TYR A 240 5.67 -7.21 13.90
CA TYR A 240 5.02 -6.41 12.88
C TYR A 240 4.24 -5.24 13.49
N ALA A 241 4.22 -4.10 12.80
CA ALA A 241 3.44 -2.93 13.21
C ALA A 241 1.93 -3.15 12.94
N THR A 242 1.27 -3.98 13.77
CA THR A 242 -0.10 -4.45 13.53
C THR A 242 -1.17 -3.72 14.33
N LYS A 243 -0.81 -2.76 15.18
CA LYS A 243 -1.75 -2.14 16.14
C LYS A 243 -2.98 -1.51 15.50
N ARG A 244 -2.86 -0.90 14.32
CA ARG A 244 -3.98 -0.25 13.64
C ARG A 244 -4.80 -1.16 12.76
N TYR A 245 -4.18 -2.16 12.20
CA TYR A 245 -4.80 -3.12 11.31
C TYR A 245 -4.23 -4.49 11.61
N ARG A 246 -5.10 -5.40 11.99
CA ARG A 246 -4.74 -6.80 11.88
C ARG A 246 -4.60 -7.07 10.37
N SER A 247 -3.38 -7.21 9.91
CA SER A 247 -3.18 -7.65 8.54
C SER A 247 -3.30 -9.16 8.46
N ASN A 248 -3.74 -9.56 7.32
CA ASN A 248 -3.84 -10.95 6.93
C ASN A 248 -2.46 -11.56 6.76
#